data_5419bab58d1dc42149d6240a341f6ec4
#
_entry.id   5419bab58d1dc42149d6240a341f6ec4
#
_cell.length_a   1.000
_cell.length_b   1.000
_cell.length_c   1.000
_cell.angle_alpha   90.00
_cell.angle_beta   90.00
_cell.angle_gamma   90.00
#
_symmetry.space_group_name_H-M   'P 1'
#
loop_
_entity.id
_entity.type
_entity.pdbx_description
1 polymer ?
#
loop_
_entity_poly.entity_id
_entity_poly.type
_entity_poly.pdbx_seq_one_letter_code
_entity_poly.pdbx_strand_id
1 'polypeptide(L)' 'MKHVLYEVTDDFDVIIKLTFENYSYLNAFIEQHTADKKYEPKFLVLEINAEGDIDFIRTYNGTREISKKYVVDYID' A
#
# COMPACT_ATOMS: atom_id res chain seq x y z
N MET A 1 12.60 7.38 -0.87
CA MET A 1 11.77 6.18 -0.73
C MET A 1 10.39 6.48 -1.28
N LYS A 2 9.84 5.57 -2.04
CA LYS A 2 8.50 5.71 -2.62
C LYS A 2 7.57 4.69 -2.01
N HIS A 3 6.32 5.09 -1.82
CA HIS A 3 5.26 4.19 -1.38
C HIS A 3 4.22 4.12 -2.50
N VAL A 4 4.07 2.97 -3.10
CA VAL A 4 3.08 2.76 -4.16
C VAL A 4 1.88 2.08 -3.56
N LEU A 5 0.74 2.77 -3.60
CA LEU A 5 -0.51 2.27 -3.04
C LEU A 5 -1.42 1.80 -4.17
N TYR A 6 -1.99 0.62 -3.99
CA TYR A 6 -3.05 0.10 -4.83
C TYR A 6 -4.29 -0.10 -3.98
N GLU A 7 -5.43 0.43 -4.45
CA GLU A 7 -6.70 -0.08 -3.94
C GLU A 7 -7.09 -1.25 -4.82
N VAL A 8 -7.46 -2.37 -4.20
CA VAL A 8 -7.74 -3.61 -4.93
C VAL A 8 -9.09 -4.17 -4.53
N THR A 9 -9.69 -4.94 -5.45
CA THR A 9 -10.90 -5.70 -5.17
C THR A 9 -10.55 -6.99 -4.40
N ASP A 10 -11.58 -7.74 -4.00
CA ASP A 10 -11.38 -9.05 -3.36
C ASP A 10 -10.64 -10.03 -4.27
N ASP A 11 -10.75 -9.85 -5.58
CA ASP A 11 -10.03 -10.67 -6.58
C ASP A 11 -8.67 -10.07 -6.96
N PHE A 12 -8.23 -9.04 -6.23
CA PHE A 12 -6.97 -8.33 -6.46
C PHE A 12 -6.89 -7.58 -7.79
N ASP A 13 -8.02 -7.21 -8.36
CA ASP A 13 -8.05 -6.26 -9.47
C ASP A 13 -7.76 -4.86 -8.95
N VAL A 14 -6.90 -4.12 -9.66
CA VAL A 14 -6.50 -2.78 -9.25
C VAL A 14 -7.58 -1.78 -9.63
N ILE A 15 -8.07 -1.03 -8.64
CA ILE A 15 -9.03 0.06 -8.84
C ILE A 15 -8.29 1.38 -8.96
N ILE A 16 -7.33 1.64 -8.05
CA ILE A 16 -6.57 2.88 -7.98
C ILE A 16 -5.10 2.55 -7.76
N LYS A 17 -4.23 3.31 -8.41
CA LYS A 17 -2.79 3.26 -8.17
C LYS A 17 -2.29 4.68 -7.91
N LEU A 18 -1.66 4.90 -6.76
CA LEU A 18 -1.08 6.18 -6.38
C LEU A 18 0.33 5.98 -5.84
N THR A 19 1.18 6.98 -6.03
CA THR A 19 2.55 6.96 -5.51
C THR A 19 2.73 8.13 -4.55
N PHE A 20 3.28 7.84 -3.37
CA PHE A 20 3.57 8.82 -2.34
C PHE A 20 5.06 8.77 -2.00
N GLU A 21 5.67 9.93 -1.81
CA GLU A 21 7.05 10.03 -1.33
C GLU A 21 7.12 10.13 0.19
N ASN A 22 6.00 10.45 0.82
CA ASN A 22 5.92 10.64 2.26
C ASN A 22 4.85 9.73 2.85
N TYR A 23 5.24 8.95 3.85
CA TYR A 23 4.34 8.01 4.53
C TYR A 23 3.15 8.72 5.18
N SER A 24 3.35 9.96 5.67
CA SER A 24 2.27 10.73 6.28
C SER A 24 1.15 11.03 5.29
N TYR A 25 1.49 11.34 4.05
CA TYR A 25 0.50 11.58 3.01
C TYR A 25 -0.24 10.31 2.61
N LEU A 26 0.47 9.19 2.57
CA LEU A 26 -0.16 7.89 2.32
C LEU A 26 -1.17 7.57 3.41
N ASN A 27 -0.81 7.74 4.67
CA ASN A 27 -1.71 7.51 5.80
C ASN A 27 -2.94 8.43 5.74
N ALA A 28 -2.73 9.71 5.45
CA ALA A 28 -3.83 10.66 5.32
C ALA A 28 -4.79 10.26 4.21
N PHE A 29 -4.26 9.78 3.07
CA PHE A 29 -5.07 9.29 1.98
C PHE A 29 -5.89 8.07 2.40
N ILE A 30 -5.28 7.09 3.05
CA ILE A 30 -5.98 5.88 3.51
C ILE A 30 -7.12 6.26 4.46
N GLU A 31 -6.87 7.14 5.43
CA GLU A 31 -7.89 7.58 6.38
C GLU A 31 -9.05 8.27 5.69
N GLN A 32 -8.74 9.23 4.82
CA GLN A 32 -9.77 10.01 4.12
C GLN A 32 -10.57 9.13 3.17
N HIS A 33 -9.89 8.32 2.40
CA HIS A 33 -10.53 7.45 1.40
C HIS A 33 -11.42 6.41 2.08
N THR A 34 -10.97 5.83 3.19
CA THR A 34 -11.76 4.87 3.94
C THR A 34 -13.01 5.52 4.54
N ALA A 35 -12.88 6.75 5.06
CA ALA A 35 -14.00 7.49 5.63
C ALA A 35 -15.08 7.82 4.57
N ASP A 36 -14.66 8.02 3.32
CA ASP A 36 -15.56 8.38 2.23
C ASP A 36 -16.31 7.18 1.65
N LYS A 37 -15.91 5.96 1.98
CA LYS A 37 -16.49 4.74 1.41
C LYS A 37 -17.51 4.11 2.36
N LYS A 38 -18.51 3.46 1.77
CA LYS A 38 -19.52 2.69 2.51
C LYS A 38 -19.08 1.25 2.74
N TYR A 39 -17.96 0.85 2.18
CA TYR A 39 -17.36 -0.46 2.35
C TYR A 39 -15.93 -0.28 2.84
N GLU A 40 -15.34 -1.32 3.39
CA GLU A 40 -13.96 -1.31 3.83
C GLU A 40 -13.04 -1.55 2.63
N PRO A 41 -12.30 -0.53 2.16
CA PRO A 41 -11.41 -0.72 1.03
C PRO A 41 -10.20 -1.57 1.40
N LYS A 42 -9.66 -2.29 0.42
CA LYS A 42 -8.43 -3.05 0.59
C LYS A 42 -7.30 -2.35 -0.12
N PHE A 43 -6.18 -2.20 0.57
CA PHE A 43 -4.99 -1.57 0.00
C PHE A 43 -3.80 -2.50 0.06
N LEU A 44 -3.00 -2.42 -0.98
CA LEU A 44 -1.68 -3.02 -1.04
C LEU A 44 -0.68 -1.88 -1.20
N VAL A 45 0.32 -1.83 -0.33
CA VAL A 45 1.33 -0.79 -0.36
C VAL A 45 2.70 -1.41 -0.54
N LEU A 46 3.40 -0.98 -1.59
CA LEU A 46 4.79 -1.38 -1.84
C LEU A 46 5.71 -0.25 -1.40
N GLU A 47 6.66 -0.57 -0.55
CA GLU A 47 7.69 0.39 -0.12
C GLU A 47 8.94 0.15 -0.96
N ILE A 48 9.29 1.14 -1.80
CA ILE A 48 10.36 1.03 -2.79
C ILE A 48 11.52 1.94 -2.36
N ASN A 49 12.71 1.37 -2.29
CA ASN A 49 13.90 2.11 -1.88
C ASN A 49 14.48 2.96 -3.02
N ALA A 50 15.56 3.70 -2.72
CA ALA A 50 16.20 4.58 -3.68
C ALA A 50 16.78 3.86 -4.91
N GLU A 51 17.04 2.56 -4.79
CA GLU A 51 17.56 1.74 -5.89
C GLU A 51 16.46 1.17 -6.77
N GLY A 52 15.20 1.37 -6.38
CA GLY A 52 14.05 0.87 -7.12
C GLY A 52 13.59 -0.52 -6.70
N ASP A 53 14.16 -1.07 -5.64
CA ASP A 53 13.79 -2.39 -5.14
C ASP A 53 12.68 -2.28 -4.10
N ILE A 54 11.83 -3.31 -4.04
CA ILE A 54 10.77 -3.39 -3.05
C ILE A 54 11.35 -3.92 -1.74
N ASP A 55 11.28 -3.11 -0.68
CA ASP A 55 11.72 -3.51 0.66
C ASP A 55 10.62 -4.17 1.46
N PHE A 56 9.41 -3.62 1.39
CA PHE A 56 8.28 -4.10 2.18
C PHE A 56 7.01 -4.13 1.35
N ILE A 57 6.15 -5.07 1.69
CA ILE A 57 4.77 -5.15 1.19
C ILE A 57 3.85 -5.10 2.40
N ARG A 58 2.95 -4.11 2.42
CA ARG A 58 1.95 -3.95 3.48
C ARG A 58 0.56 -4.15 2.90
N THR A 59 -0.31 -4.78 3.66
CA THR A 59 -1.72 -4.90 3.30
C THR A 59 -2.59 -4.26 4.36
N TYR A 60 -3.67 -3.61 3.91
CA TYR A 60 -4.61 -2.92 4.77
C TYR A 60 -6.03 -3.32 4.44
N ASN A 61 -6.85 -3.42 5.50
CA ASN A 61 -8.30 -3.37 5.37
C ASN A 61 -8.73 -2.04 5.97
N GLY A 62 -9.18 -1.12 5.14
CA GLY A 62 -9.43 0.24 5.57
C GLY A 62 -8.16 0.85 6.16
N THR A 63 -8.27 1.41 7.37
CA THR A 63 -7.12 2.00 8.07
C THR A 63 -6.28 0.98 8.85
N ARG A 64 -6.72 -0.27 8.90
CA ARG A 64 -6.07 -1.31 9.69
C ARG A 64 -5.02 -2.05 8.88
N GLU A 65 -3.77 -2.01 9.33
CA GLU A 65 -2.70 -2.80 8.73
C GLU A 65 -2.87 -4.26 9.11
N ILE A 66 -3.02 -5.12 8.09
CA ILE A 66 -3.22 -6.56 8.26
C ILE A 66 -1.89 -7.28 8.29
N SER A 67 -0.97 -6.90 7.40
CA SER A 67 0.34 -7.54 7.34
C SER A 67 1.40 -6.56 6.83
N LYS A 68 2.64 -6.84 7.23
CA LYS A 68 3.83 -6.17 6.71
C LYS A 68 4.86 -7.25 6.50
N LYS A 69 5.27 -7.44 5.25
CA LYS A 69 6.27 -8.46 4.90
C LYS A 69 7.52 -7.79 4.36
N TYR A 70 8.64 -8.23 4.87
CA TYR A 70 9.95 -7.82 4.36
C TYR A 70 10.26 -8.66 3.11
N VAL A 71 10.63 -7.98 2.05
CA VAL A 71 11.00 -8.65 0.78
C VAL A 71 12.51 -8.82 0.78
N VAL A 72 12.94 -10.08 0.70
CA VAL A 72 14.36 -10.43 0.64
C VAL A 72 14.67 -10.90 -0.76
N ASP A 73 15.61 -10.22 -1.40
CA ASP A 73 16.13 -10.67 -2.69
C ASP A 73 17.14 -11.77 -2.44
N TYR A 74 16.86 -12.95 -2.99
CA TYR A 74 17.83 -14.04 -3.00
C TYR A 74 18.65 -13.93 -4.26
N ILE A 75 19.92 -13.68 -4.08
CA ILE A 75 20.88 -13.73 -5.18
C ILE A 75 21.58 -15.08 -5.09
N ASP A 76 21.32 -15.88 -6.07
CA ASP A 76 22.00 -17.17 -6.20
C ASP A 76 23.39 -17.00 -6.83
#